data_e06d8656cc3539d23e71e571e152cb06
#
_entry.id   e06d8656cc3539d23e71e571e152cb06
#
_cell.length_a   1.000
_cell.length_b   1.000
_cell.length_c   1.000
_cell.angle_alpha   90.00
_cell.angle_beta   90.00
_cell.angle_gamma   90.00
#
_symmetry.space_group_name_H-M   'P 1'
#
loop_
_entity.id
_entity.type
_entity.pdbx_description
1 polymer ?
#
loop_
_entity_poly.entity_id
_entity_poly.type
_entity_poly.pdbx_seq_one_letter_code
_entity_poly.pdbx_strand_id
1 'polypeptide(L)'
;MDTALPVERRIDDLIARLTLTEKINQLLHENNAVERLGVPAYNWWNEACHGIGRNGRATVFPQVIGLAATWNRDLIARVAEVISDEARAKHHAAVAAGRRGQYQGLTFWTPNVNIFRDPRWGRGQETFGEDPVLTGELGAAMVRGLQGSHPRYLKTAACAKHYAVHSGPEQDRHGFDARPSQKDLFETYLPAFQRLVESGVEAVMGAYNRTLGEPCCASSLLLGDILRGRWGFAGHVVSDCGAIDDFHQHHRVTRTAAESAALAVKMGCDLNCGCTYHDLVVAVREQLITEAEIERSLRRLLRTKFRLGLFDPPEQVPWSGISPEIIDSTPHRALARQAAAESMVLLKNNGVLPLRRDLESLLVTGPTAANVSVL
;
A
#
# COMPACT_ATOMS: atom_id res chain seq x y z
N MET A 1 -16.73 21.71 -7.14
CA MET A 1 -16.12 21.19 -8.40
C MET A 1 -17.22 20.59 -9.26
N ASP A 2 -17.29 20.93 -10.55
CA ASP A 2 -18.31 20.39 -11.44
C ASP A 2 -18.00 18.92 -11.78
N THR A 3 -18.87 18.00 -11.37
CA THR A 3 -18.70 16.55 -11.59
C THR A 3 -18.98 16.10 -13.02
N ALA A 4 -19.52 16.98 -13.87
CA ALA A 4 -19.74 16.72 -15.31
C ALA A 4 -18.44 16.84 -16.13
N LEU A 5 -17.43 17.56 -15.59
CA LEU A 5 -16.16 17.73 -16.28
C LEU A 5 -15.29 16.45 -16.18
N PRO A 6 -14.47 16.17 -17.21
CA PRO A 6 -13.46 15.11 -17.14
C PRO A 6 -12.52 15.31 -15.95
N VAL A 7 -12.11 14.21 -15.30
CA VAL A 7 -11.26 14.26 -14.09
C VAL A 7 -9.98 15.05 -14.31
N GLU A 8 -9.33 14.93 -15.48
CA GLU A 8 -8.09 15.66 -15.76
C GLU A 8 -8.31 17.19 -15.77
N ARG A 9 -9.47 17.66 -16.30
CA ARG A 9 -9.81 19.09 -16.26
C ARG A 9 -10.06 19.61 -14.84
N ARG A 10 -10.66 18.76 -14.02
CA ARG A 10 -10.88 19.08 -12.59
C ARG A 10 -9.56 19.16 -11.81
N ILE A 11 -8.61 18.26 -12.14
CA ILE A 11 -7.26 18.29 -11.59
C ILE A 11 -6.52 19.55 -12.03
N ASP A 12 -6.57 19.91 -13.32
CA ASP A 12 -5.94 21.13 -13.85
C ASP A 12 -6.44 22.38 -13.13
N ASP A 13 -7.76 22.52 -12.99
CA ASP A 13 -8.39 23.64 -12.29
C ASP A 13 -7.95 23.70 -10.82
N LEU A 14 -7.90 22.56 -10.14
CA LEU A 14 -7.48 22.51 -8.74
C LEU A 14 -6.01 22.89 -8.57
N ILE A 15 -5.11 22.34 -9.37
CA ILE A 15 -3.66 22.62 -9.32
C ILE A 15 -3.40 24.12 -9.57
N ALA A 16 -4.09 24.71 -10.56
CA ALA A 16 -3.94 26.14 -10.89
C ALA A 16 -4.35 27.09 -9.75
N ARG A 17 -5.19 26.65 -8.81
CA ARG A 17 -5.66 27.46 -7.67
C ARG A 17 -4.88 27.23 -6.39
N LEU A 18 -4.08 26.16 -6.30
CA LEU A 18 -3.26 25.85 -5.13
C LEU A 18 -1.99 26.73 -5.12
N THR A 19 -1.65 27.28 -3.95
CA THR A 19 -0.35 27.91 -3.72
C THR A 19 0.75 26.87 -3.66
N LEU A 20 2.01 27.25 -3.84
CA LEU A 20 3.15 26.33 -3.73
C LEU A 20 3.15 25.56 -2.41
N THR A 21 2.92 26.23 -1.28
CA THR A 21 2.87 25.59 0.04
C THR A 21 1.73 24.56 0.14
N GLU A 22 0.56 24.87 -0.41
CA GLU A 22 -0.57 23.94 -0.44
C GLU A 22 -0.25 22.74 -1.36
N LYS A 23 0.36 22.96 -2.53
CA LYS A 23 0.82 21.89 -3.42
C LYS A 23 1.78 20.93 -2.70
N ILE A 24 2.81 21.48 -2.02
CA ILE A 24 3.78 20.70 -1.26
C ILE A 24 3.10 19.91 -0.13
N ASN A 25 2.18 20.52 0.62
CA ASN A 25 1.46 19.83 1.68
C ASN A 25 0.66 18.62 1.15
N GLN A 26 0.12 18.71 -0.07
CA GLN A 26 -0.61 17.59 -0.68
C GLN A 26 0.32 16.44 -1.13
N LEU A 27 1.65 16.60 -1.11
CA LEU A 27 2.63 15.53 -1.38
C LEU A 27 3.10 14.82 -0.09
N LEU A 28 2.63 15.22 1.08
CA LEU A 28 2.89 14.53 2.35
C LEU A 28 1.84 13.45 2.60
N HIS A 29 2.15 12.45 3.41
CA HIS A 29 1.18 11.40 3.76
C HIS A 29 0.04 11.92 4.65
N GLU A 30 0.26 13.01 5.36
CA GLU A 30 -0.74 13.73 6.12
C GLU A 30 -1.03 15.07 5.45
N ASN A 31 -2.15 15.15 4.75
CA ASN A 31 -2.55 16.35 4.04
C ASN A 31 -3.47 17.21 4.89
N ASN A 32 -3.15 18.49 5.00
CA ASN A 32 -4.07 19.48 5.55
C ASN A 32 -5.24 19.76 4.59
N ALA A 33 -6.36 20.20 5.13
CA ALA A 33 -7.45 20.72 4.33
C ALA A 33 -7.04 22.01 3.61
N VAL A 34 -7.61 22.23 2.42
CA VAL A 34 -7.59 23.54 1.75
C VAL A 34 -9.04 24.01 1.65
N GLU A 35 -9.56 24.55 2.76
CA GLU A 35 -10.99 24.83 2.96
C GLU A 35 -11.57 25.74 1.88
N ARG A 36 -10.83 26.79 1.48
CA ARG A 36 -11.24 27.73 0.41
C ARG A 36 -11.49 27.06 -0.95
N LEU A 37 -10.96 25.85 -1.18
CA LEU A 37 -11.13 25.07 -2.41
C LEU A 37 -11.99 23.82 -2.20
N GLY A 38 -12.48 23.58 -0.98
CA GLY A 38 -13.25 22.39 -0.64
C GLY A 38 -12.42 21.09 -0.68
N VAL A 39 -11.10 21.19 -0.50
CA VAL A 39 -10.21 20.01 -0.41
C VAL A 39 -10.17 19.56 1.04
N PRO A 40 -10.66 18.36 1.36
CA PRO A 40 -10.63 17.87 2.74
C PRO A 40 -9.21 17.44 3.15
N ALA A 41 -8.95 17.49 4.46
CA ALA A 41 -7.79 16.82 5.03
C ALA A 41 -7.84 15.32 4.69
N TYR A 42 -6.68 14.71 4.52
CA TYR A 42 -6.58 13.29 4.19
C TYR A 42 -5.28 12.69 4.72
N ASN A 43 -5.36 11.49 5.29
CA ASN A 43 -4.18 10.73 5.65
C ASN A 43 -4.07 9.48 4.76
N TRP A 44 -2.92 9.34 4.09
CA TRP A 44 -2.65 8.27 3.12
C TRP A 44 -2.25 6.96 3.80
N TRP A 45 -1.84 7.00 5.06
CA TRP A 45 -1.35 5.83 5.77
C TRP A 45 -2.49 4.99 6.33
N ASN A 46 -2.76 3.88 5.69
CA ASN A 46 -3.70 2.87 6.17
C ASN A 46 -3.11 1.47 5.92
N GLU A 47 -3.39 0.55 6.83
CA GLU A 47 -2.85 -0.81 6.82
C GLU A 47 -3.98 -1.83 6.69
N ALA A 48 -3.76 -2.85 5.84
CA ALA A 48 -4.72 -3.93 5.64
C ALA A 48 -4.05 -5.21 5.13
N CYS A 49 -2.97 -5.63 5.75
CA CYS A 49 -2.19 -6.80 5.32
C CYS A 49 -3.05 -8.08 5.28
N HIS A 50 -3.81 -8.32 6.37
CA HIS A 50 -4.72 -9.46 6.51
C HIS A 50 -6.00 -9.10 7.28
N GLY A 51 -6.47 -7.88 7.12
CA GLY A 51 -7.60 -7.22 7.78
C GLY A 51 -7.26 -5.77 8.03
N ILE A 52 -8.27 -4.92 8.30
CA ILE A 52 -8.04 -3.51 8.59
C ILE A 52 -7.24 -3.36 9.87
N GLY A 53 -6.01 -2.83 9.77
CA GLY A 53 -5.11 -2.61 10.88
C GLY A 53 -5.35 -1.30 11.61
N ARG A 54 -5.16 -1.30 12.94
CA ARG A 54 -5.04 -0.11 13.81
C ARG A 54 -6.23 0.85 13.79
N ASN A 55 -7.41 0.37 13.40
CA ASN A 55 -8.66 1.17 13.33
C ASN A 55 -9.82 0.46 14.03
N GLY A 56 -9.61 0.01 15.28
CA GLY A 56 -10.61 -0.69 16.06
C GLY A 56 -10.96 -2.08 15.51
N ARG A 57 -12.13 -2.61 15.87
CA ARG A 57 -12.57 -3.96 15.50
C ARG A 57 -12.71 -4.12 13.99
N ALA A 58 -12.22 -5.22 13.45
CA ALA A 58 -12.36 -5.64 12.05
C ALA A 58 -12.30 -7.17 11.97
N THR A 59 -12.68 -7.74 10.82
CA THR A 59 -12.42 -9.13 10.52
C THR A 59 -10.92 -9.35 10.31
N VAL A 60 -10.33 -10.30 11.04
CA VAL A 60 -8.93 -10.69 10.91
C VAL A 60 -8.83 -12.03 10.20
N PHE A 61 -8.02 -12.08 9.17
CA PHE A 61 -7.69 -13.26 8.38
C PHE A 61 -6.34 -13.82 8.80
N PRO A 62 -5.97 -15.07 8.39
CA PRO A 62 -4.60 -15.55 8.56
C PRO A 62 -3.58 -14.56 7.97
N GLN A 63 -2.39 -14.52 8.56
CA GLN A 63 -1.28 -13.73 7.98
C GLN A 63 -1.03 -14.15 6.53
N VAL A 64 -0.47 -13.24 5.74
CA VAL A 64 -0.35 -13.39 4.28
C VAL A 64 0.39 -14.65 3.87
N ILE A 65 1.43 -15.05 4.62
CA ILE A 65 2.15 -16.31 4.38
C ILE A 65 1.24 -17.54 4.56
N GLY A 66 0.30 -17.51 5.51
CA GLY A 66 -0.71 -18.55 5.69
C GLY A 66 -1.75 -18.51 4.57
N LEU A 67 -2.21 -17.32 4.16
CA LEU A 67 -3.08 -17.16 3.00
C LEU A 67 -2.43 -17.70 1.72
N ALA A 68 -1.12 -17.51 1.55
CA ALA A 68 -0.37 -18.04 0.41
C ALA A 68 -0.38 -19.57 0.37
N ALA A 69 -0.34 -20.24 1.53
CA ALA A 69 -0.37 -21.70 1.63
C ALA A 69 -1.68 -22.32 1.10
N THR A 70 -2.73 -21.54 0.91
CA THR A 70 -3.99 -21.99 0.30
C THR A 70 -3.88 -22.22 -1.21
N TRP A 71 -2.97 -21.56 -1.91
CA TRP A 71 -2.83 -21.55 -3.39
C TRP A 71 -4.13 -21.12 -4.11
N ASN A 72 -5.05 -20.47 -3.41
CA ASN A 72 -6.41 -20.20 -3.85
C ASN A 72 -6.60 -18.70 -4.16
N ARG A 73 -6.44 -18.31 -5.44
CA ARG A 73 -6.59 -16.91 -5.90
C ARG A 73 -7.98 -16.35 -5.65
N ASP A 74 -9.01 -17.19 -5.78
CA ASP A 74 -10.40 -16.74 -5.61
C ASP A 74 -10.70 -16.45 -4.13
N LEU A 75 -10.13 -17.27 -3.22
CA LEU A 75 -10.20 -17.00 -1.80
C LEU A 75 -9.50 -15.67 -1.44
N ILE A 76 -8.30 -15.42 -1.97
CA ILE A 76 -7.58 -14.16 -1.74
C ILE A 76 -8.39 -12.96 -2.25
N ALA A 77 -9.00 -13.07 -3.42
CA ALA A 77 -9.85 -11.99 -3.96
C ALA A 77 -11.05 -11.71 -3.04
N ARG A 78 -11.73 -12.74 -2.53
CA ARG A 78 -12.85 -12.61 -1.59
C ARG A 78 -12.41 -12.03 -0.24
N VAL A 79 -11.26 -12.43 0.28
CA VAL A 79 -10.67 -11.86 1.50
C VAL A 79 -10.42 -10.36 1.31
N ALA A 80 -9.82 -9.97 0.19
CA ALA A 80 -9.55 -8.57 -0.13
C ALA A 80 -10.84 -7.75 -0.36
N GLU A 81 -11.89 -8.38 -0.89
CA GLU A 81 -13.21 -7.76 -1.04
C GLU A 81 -13.85 -7.44 0.32
N VAL A 82 -13.80 -8.38 1.28
CA VAL A 82 -14.24 -8.15 2.66
C VAL A 82 -13.44 -7.02 3.31
N ILE A 83 -12.11 -7.03 3.17
CA ILE A 83 -11.25 -5.98 3.70
C ILE A 83 -11.66 -4.60 3.15
N SER A 84 -11.93 -4.51 1.85
CA SER A 84 -12.30 -3.24 1.21
C SER A 84 -13.72 -2.78 1.56
N ASP A 85 -14.66 -3.70 1.84
CA ASP A 85 -15.99 -3.38 2.36
C ASP A 85 -15.90 -2.77 3.76
N GLU A 86 -15.17 -3.42 4.65
CA GLU A 86 -14.94 -2.90 6.00
C GLU A 86 -14.17 -1.58 6.01
N ALA A 87 -13.22 -1.41 5.07
CA ALA A 87 -12.49 -0.16 4.89
C ALA A 87 -13.43 1.00 4.54
N ARG A 88 -14.36 0.79 3.60
CA ARG A 88 -15.36 1.78 3.22
C ARG A 88 -16.30 2.10 4.39
N ALA A 89 -16.82 1.10 5.07
CA ALA A 89 -17.68 1.28 6.24
C ALA A 89 -17.00 2.14 7.32
N LYS A 90 -15.74 1.82 7.66
CA LYS A 90 -14.95 2.56 8.65
C LYS A 90 -14.63 3.99 8.21
N HIS A 91 -14.26 4.17 6.95
CA HIS A 91 -14.00 5.50 6.38
C HIS A 91 -15.24 6.39 6.47
N HIS A 92 -16.40 5.88 6.04
CA HIS A 92 -17.64 6.67 6.07
C HIS A 92 -18.04 7.02 7.51
N ALA A 93 -17.92 6.09 8.45
CA ALA A 93 -18.17 6.35 9.87
C ALA A 93 -17.20 7.39 10.45
N ALA A 94 -15.91 7.34 10.07
CA ALA A 94 -14.93 8.32 10.50
C ALA A 94 -15.24 9.72 9.94
N VAL A 95 -15.54 9.81 8.64
CA VAL A 95 -15.90 11.07 7.97
C VAL A 95 -17.18 11.66 8.56
N ALA A 96 -18.21 10.88 8.81
CA ALA A 96 -19.44 11.31 9.46
C ALA A 96 -19.19 11.88 10.88
N ALA A 97 -18.19 11.36 11.58
CA ALA A 97 -17.74 11.84 12.89
C ALA A 97 -16.71 12.99 12.80
N GLY A 98 -16.48 13.57 11.61
CA GLY A 98 -15.51 14.66 11.41
C GLY A 98 -14.03 14.23 11.49
N ARG A 99 -13.72 12.94 11.46
CA ARG A 99 -12.37 12.40 11.60
C ARG A 99 -11.78 12.01 10.25
N ARG A 100 -10.53 12.43 10.00
CA ARG A 100 -9.78 12.18 8.75
C ARG A 100 -8.29 11.90 9.00
N GLY A 101 -7.97 11.36 10.16
CA GLY A 101 -6.59 11.08 10.56
C GLY A 101 -6.04 9.76 10.03
N GLN A 102 -4.91 9.36 10.58
CA GLN A 102 -4.22 8.11 10.27
C GLN A 102 -5.15 6.90 10.47
N TYR A 103 -5.06 5.91 9.58
CA TYR A 103 -5.88 4.69 9.52
C TYR A 103 -7.37 4.91 9.21
N GLN A 104 -7.77 6.11 8.78
CA GLN A 104 -9.17 6.45 8.47
C GLN A 104 -9.41 6.73 6.99
N GLY A 105 -8.39 6.58 6.15
CA GLY A 105 -8.44 6.77 4.70
C GLY A 105 -8.86 5.52 3.93
N LEU A 106 -8.69 5.59 2.61
CA LEU A 106 -9.01 4.54 1.64
C LEU A 106 -7.82 4.09 0.80
N THR A 107 -6.62 4.58 1.13
CA THR A 107 -5.35 4.19 0.50
C THR A 107 -4.65 3.20 1.42
N PHE A 108 -4.47 1.95 0.97
CA PHE A 108 -3.90 0.88 1.79
C PHE A 108 -2.53 0.48 1.26
N TRP A 109 -1.53 0.52 2.14
CA TRP A 109 -0.16 0.14 1.80
C TRP A 109 0.01 -1.38 1.88
N THR A 110 -0.71 -2.06 1.00
CA THR A 110 -0.76 -3.51 0.82
C THR A 110 -1.13 -3.85 -0.64
N PRO A 111 -0.69 -5.00 -1.20
CA PRO A 111 0.03 -6.12 -0.59
C PRO A 111 1.56 -5.93 -0.54
N ASN A 112 2.20 -6.66 0.40
CA ASN A 112 3.64 -6.86 0.39
C ASN A 112 3.99 -8.03 -0.54
N VAL A 113 4.63 -7.74 -1.67
CA VAL A 113 5.04 -8.73 -2.68
C VAL A 113 6.56 -8.91 -2.75
N ASN A 114 7.27 -8.57 -1.68
CA ASN A 114 8.68 -8.90 -1.58
C ASN A 114 8.87 -10.42 -1.49
N ILE A 115 9.95 -10.90 -2.09
CA ILE A 115 10.31 -12.32 -2.04
C ILE A 115 10.94 -12.66 -0.69
N PHE A 116 10.38 -13.64 0.02
CA PHE A 116 10.87 -14.11 1.31
C PHE A 116 12.06 -15.05 1.11
N ARG A 117 13.22 -14.48 0.80
CA ARG A 117 14.45 -15.22 0.44
C ARG A 117 15.29 -15.69 1.63
N ASP A 118 15.08 -15.13 2.82
CA ASP A 118 15.85 -15.44 4.02
C ASP A 118 14.93 -15.50 5.24
N PRO A 119 14.87 -16.65 5.98
CA PRO A 119 13.99 -16.79 7.14
C PRO A 119 14.33 -15.85 8.32
N ARG A 120 15.51 -15.24 8.31
CA ARG A 120 15.91 -14.23 9.33
C ARG A 120 15.29 -12.86 9.09
N TRP A 121 14.71 -12.63 7.92
CA TRP A 121 14.02 -11.36 7.65
C TRP A 121 12.75 -11.25 8.50
N GLY A 122 12.65 -10.19 9.33
CA GLY A 122 11.60 -10.01 10.32
C GLY A 122 10.19 -9.76 9.78
N ARG A 123 10.01 -9.60 8.45
CA ARG A 123 8.72 -9.31 7.80
C ARG A 123 8.25 -10.39 6.83
N GLY A 124 8.84 -11.57 6.88
CA GLY A 124 8.49 -12.67 5.98
C GLY A 124 7.01 -13.08 6.06
N GLN A 125 6.40 -13.04 7.23
CA GLN A 125 4.99 -13.37 7.44
C GLN A 125 4.01 -12.42 6.72
N GLU A 126 4.44 -11.22 6.36
CA GLU A 126 3.63 -10.26 5.60
C GLU A 126 3.56 -10.59 4.10
N THR A 127 4.32 -11.57 3.62
CA THR A 127 4.51 -11.87 2.20
C THR A 127 3.82 -13.15 1.77
N PHE A 128 3.69 -13.35 0.46
CA PHE A 128 3.17 -14.59 -0.14
C PHE A 128 4.23 -15.70 -0.28
N GLY A 129 5.45 -15.50 0.24
CA GLY A 129 6.51 -16.50 0.23
C GLY A 129 7.65 -16.20 -0.73
N GLU A 130 8.33 -17.26 -1.18
CA GLU A 130 9.59 -17.17 -1.94
C GLU A 130 9.41 -17.27 -3.46
N ASP A 131 8.27 -17.77 -3.92
CA ASP A 131 8.01 -17.96 -5.36
C ASP A 131 7.45 -16.69 -6.01
N PRO A 132 8.11 -16.13 -7.05
CA PRO A 132 7.69 -14.88 -7.68
C PRO A 132 6.37 -15.01 -8.47
N VAL A 133 6.05 -16.20 -9.01
CA VAL A 133 4.81 -16.41 -9.76
C VAL A 133 3.62 -16.49 -8.81
N LEU A 134 3.73 -17.32 -7.77
CA LEU A 134 2.69 -17.40 -6.73
C LEU A 134 2.45 -16.05 -6.08
N THR A 135 3.52 -15.34 -5.71
CA THR A 135 3.45 -14.00 -5.12
C THR A 135 2.74 -13.00 -6.06
N GLY A 136 3.07 -13.02 -7.35
CA GLY A 136 2.44 -12.18 -8.36
C GLY A 136 0.95 -12.48 -8.53
N GLU A 137 0.56 -13.75 -8.64
CA GLU A 137 -0.83 -14.15 -8.88
C GLU A 137 -1.74 -13.89 -7.66
N LEU A 138 -1.26 -14.20 -6.44
CA LEU A 138 -2.02 -13.92 -5.21
C LEU A 138 -2.07 -12.43 -4.90
N GLY A 139 -0.95 -11.71 -5.10
CA GLY A 139 -0.91 -10.26 -4.97
C GLY A 139 -1.86 -9.55 -5.94
N ALA A 140 -1.92 -10.00 -7.19
CA ALA A 140 -2.86 -9.50 -8.19
C ALA A 140 -4.33 -9.76 -7.81
N ALA A 141 -4.63 -10.93 -7.24
CA ALA A 141 -5.95 -11.23 -6.72
C ALA A 141 -6.34 -10.29 -5.57
N MET A 142 -5.40 -10.02 -4.65
CA MET A 142 -5.60 -9.06 -3.57
C MET A 142 -5.85 -7.63 -4.09
N VAL A 143 -5.08 -7.17 -5.06
CA VAL A 143 -5.28 -5.85 -5.70
C VAL A 143 -6.70 -5.74 -6.27
N ARG A 144 -7.15 -6.74 -7.03
CA ARG A 144 -8.51 -6.72 -7.62
C ARG A 144 -9.61 -6.65 -6.55
N GLY A 145 -9.52 -7.44 -5.49
CA GLY A 145 -10.51 -7.42 -4.41
C GLY A 145 -10.51 -6.10 -3.63
N LEU A 146 -9.33 -5.52 -3.39
CA LEU A 146 -9.21 -4.22 -2.72
C LEU A 146 -9.76 -3.08 -3.58
N GLN A 147 -9.44 -3.04 -4.86
CA GLN A 147 -9.77 -1.89 -5.73
C GLN A 147 -11.17 -1.98 -6.33
N GLY A 148 -11.76 -3.19 -6.38
CA GLY A 148 -13.02 -3.43 -7.08
C GLY A 148 -12.88 -3.29 -8.59
N SER A 149 -14.02 -3.40 -9.32
CA SER A 149 -14.05 -3.43 -10.79
C SER A 149 -14.82 -2.27 -11.43
N HIS A 150 -15.16 -1.22 -10.67
CA HIS A 150 -15.92 -0.10 -11.21
C HIS A 150 -15.05 0.75 -12.16
N PRO A 151 -15.54 1.13 -13.37
CA PRO A 151 -14.71 1.75 -14.40
C PRO A 151 -14.19 3.15 -14.03
N ARG A 152 -14.91 3.90 -13.20
CA ARG A 152 -14.56 5.27 -12.80
C ARG A 152 -13.91 5.33 -11.41
N TYR A 153 -14.41 4.54 -10.46
CA TYR A 153 -14.03 4.65 -9.06
C TYR A 153 -13.28 3.43 -8.56
N LEU A 154 -12.38 3.66 -7.62
CA LEU A 154 -11.74 2.62 -6.82
C LEU A 154 -12.51 2.42 -5.51
N LYS A 155 -12.72 1.17 -5.11
CA LYS A 155 -13.28 0.86 -3.80
C LYS A 155 -12.30 1.24 -2.69
N THR A 156 -11.05 0.83 -2.82
CA THR A 156 -9.88 1.33 -2.09
C THR A 156 -8.70 1.40 -3.05
N ALA A 157 -7.62 2.08 -2.69
CA ALA A 157 -6.39 2.07 -3.48
C ALA A 157 -5.38 1.11 -2.85
N ALA A 158 -4.97 0.09 -3.60
CA ALA A 158 -3.92 -0.85 -3.21
C ALA A 158 -2.53 -0.29 -3.55
N CYS A 159 -1.50 -0.79 -2.85
CA CYS A 159 -0.12 -0.38 -3.03
C CYS A 159 0.82 -1.58 -3.02
N ALA A 160 1.48 -1.84 -4.14
CA ALA A 160 2.51 -2.88 -4.21
C ALA A 160 3.77 -2.44 -3.45
N LYS A 161 4.22 -3.22 -2.48
CA LYS A 161 5.37 -2.86 -1.63
C LYS A 161 6.30 -4.04 -1.39
N HIS A 162 7.55 -3.78 -1.10
CA HIS A 162 8.34 -2.54 -1.17
C HIS A 162 9.27 -2.64 -2.37
N TYR A 163 9.20 -1.72 -3.30
CA TYR A 163 9.86 -1.74 -4.61
C TYR A 163 11.25 -1.12 -4.54
N ALA A 164 12.36 -1.89 -4.68
CA ALA A 164 12.45 -3.32 -4.88
C ALA A 164 13.63 -3.92 -4.10
N VAL A 165 13.67 -5.27 -4.02
CA VAL A 165 14.76 -6.04 -3.35
C VAL A 165 14.90 -5.68 -1.87
N HIS A 166 13.78 -5.47 -1.18
CA HIS A 166 13.74 -4.95 0.20
C HIS A 166 14.13 -5.97 1.28
N SER A 167 14.00 -7.27 1.06
CA SER A 167 14.23 -8.32 2.06
C SER A 167 15.70 -8.52 2.43
N GLY A 168 16.40 -7.46 2.81
CA GLY A 168 17.76 -7.45 3.36
C GLY A 168 17.79 -7.65 4.88
N PRO A 169 19.00 -7.62 5.49
CA PRO A 169 19.13 -7.70 6.94
C PRO A 169 18.35 -6.57 7.62
N GLU A 170 17.57 -6.91 8.66
CA GLU A 170 16.70 -5.94 9.31
C GLU A 170 17.47 -4.79 9.99
N GLN A 171 18.63 -5.09 10.58
CA GLN A 171 19.50 -4.10 11.22
C GLN A 171 20.07 -3.07 10.23
N ASP A 172 20.17 -3.44 8.95
CA ASP A 172 20.74 -2.60 7.88
C ASP A 172 19.66 -1.98 7.00
N ARG A 173 18.38 -2.06 7.39
CA ARG A 173 17.21 -1.62 6.62
C ARG A 173 17.43 -0.27 5.92
N HIS A 174 17.95 0.71 6.64
CA HIS A 174 18.15 2.07 6.16
C HIS A 174 19.42 2.29 5.34
N GLY A 175 20.43 1.43 5.49
CA GLY A 175 21.73 1.57 4.83
C GLY A 175 22.03 0.54 3.74
N PHE A 176 21.24 -0.55 3.67
CA PHE A 176 21.49 -1.68 2.80
C PHE A 176 21.50 -1.28 1.31
N ASP A 177 22.46 -1.83 0.55
CA ASP A 177 22.52 -1.72 -0.90
C ASP A 177 22.37 -3.10 -1.52
N ALA A 178 21.22 -3.41 -2.04
CA ALA A 178 20.94 -4.66 -2.72
C ALA A 178 21.66 -4.69 -4.09
N ARG A 179 22.44 -5.74 -4.33
CA ARG A 179 23.20 -5.93 -5.58
C ARG A 179 22.83 -7.25 -6.26
N PRO A 180 21.58 -7.41 -6.68
CA PRO A 180 21.17 -8.59 -7.43
C PRO A 180 21.87 -8.60 -8.80
N SER A 181 22.07 -9.80 -9.36
CA SER A 181 22.38 -9.90 -10.79
C SER A 181 21.20 -9.41 -11.62
N GLN A 182 21.43 -9.07 -12.90
CA GLN A 182 20.31 -8.72 -13.78
C GLN A 182 19.30 -9.87 -13.88
N LYS A 183 19.79 -11.11 -13.94
CA LYS A 183 18.94 -12.29 -13.95
C LYS A 183 18.04 -12.34 -12.70
N ASP A 184 18.61 -12.23 -11.51
CA ASP A 184 17.84 -12.29 -10.26
C ASP A 184 16.85 -11.13 -10.17
N LEU A 185 17.27 -9.93 -10.61
CA LEU A 185 16.39 -8.76 -10.60
C LEU A 185 15.13 -9.01 -11.46
N PHE A 186 15.29 -9.47 -12.69
CA PHE A 186 14.20 -9.64 -13.65
C PHE A 186 13.45 -10.98 -13.54
N GLU A 187 14.05 -12.02 -12.97
CA GLU A 187 13.40 -13.32 -12.85
C GLU A 187 12.84 -13.59 -11.44
N THR A 188 13.33 -12.87 -10.42
CA THR A 188 12.93 -13.13 -9.02
C THR A 188 12.25 -11.91 -8.37
N TYR A 189 12.90 -10.73 -8.41
CA TYR A 189 12.45 -9.60 -7.58
C TYR A 189 11.42 -8.70 -8.25
N LEU A 190 11.43 -8.56 -9.56
CA LEU A 190 10.52 -7.68 -10.30
C LEU A 190 9.22 -8.33 -10.79
N PRO A 191 9.14 -9.65 -11.07
CA PRO A 191 7.96 -10.24 -11.71
C PRO A 191 6.66 -10.02 -10.96
N ALA A 192 6.66 -10.13 -9.62
CA ALA A 192 5.47 -9.88 -8.83
C ALA A 192 4.98 -8.44 -8.96
N PHE A 193 5.88 -7.45 -8.91
CA PHE A 193 5.51 -6.04 -9.11
C PHE A 193 4.96 -5.79 -10.52
N GLN A 194 5.61 -6.34 -11.54
CA GLN A 194 5.10 -6.25 -12.92
C GLN A 194 3.68 -6.80 -13.01
N ARG A 195 3.44 -7.96 -12.44
CA ARG A 195 2.12 -8.61 -12.43
C ARG A 195 1.04 -7.75 -11.75
N LEU A 196 1.41 -7.04 -10.66
CA LEU A 196 0.48 -6.13 -10.01
C LEU A 196 0.22 -4.87 -10.83
N VAL A 197 1.24 -4.32 -11.51
CA VAL A 197 1.07 -3.20 -12.45
C VAL A 197 0.14 -3.58 -13.60
N GLU A 198 0.33 -4.75 -14.20
CA GLU A 198 -0.55 -5.30 -15.24
C GLU A 198 -2.00 -5.52 -14.74
N SER A 199 -2.17 -5.77 -13.44
CA SER A 199 -3.48 -5.90 -12.79
C SER A 199 -4.09 -4.56 -12.39
N GLY A 200 -3.44 -3.43 -12.69
CA GLY A 200 -3.95 -2.08 -12.46
C GLY A 200 -3.78 -1.58 -11.02
N VAL A 201 -2.76 -2.02 -10.28
CA VAL A 201 -2.49 -1.48 -8.94
C VAL A 201 -2.34 0.04 -8.97
N GLU A 202 -2.99 0.73 -8.02
CA GLU A 202 -3.03 2.20 -8.00
C GLU A 202 -1.74 2.84 -7.51
N ALA A 203 -1.01 2.16 -6.61
CA ALA A 203 0.20 2.70 -6.03
C ALA A 203 1.34 1.68 -5.98
N VAL A 204 2.56 2.20 -5.94
CA VAL A 204 3.79 1.43 -5.66
C VAL A 204 4.56 2.16 -4.57
N MET A 205 5.05 1.43 -3.56
CA MET A 205 5.87 1.99 -2.49
C MET A 205 7.34 1.68 -2.72
N GLY A 206 8.16 2.72 -2.84
CA GLY A 206 9.61 2.59 -2.89
C GLY A 206 10.18 2.15 -1.54
N ALA A 207 11.12 1.22 -1.58
CA ALA A 207 11.74 0.64 -0.39
C ALA A 207 12.76 1.59 0.27
N TYR A 208 13.14 1.28 1.53
CA TYR A 208 14.18 1.99 2.27
C TYR A 208 15.56 1.88 1.63
N ASN A 209 15.90 0.68 1.18
CA ASN A 209 17.24 0.35 0.73
C ASN A 209 17.63 1.02 -0.60
N ARG A 210 18.91 0.96 -0.89
CA ARG A 210 19.42 1.16 -2.25
C ARG A 210 19.33 -0.15 -3.03
N THR A 211 19.20 -0.03 -4.33
CA THR A 211 19.36 -1.14 -5.27
C THR A 211 20.32 -0.73 -6.37
N LEU A 212 21.41 -1.48 -6.51
CA LEU A 212 22.50 -1.18 -7.47
C LEU A 212 23.11 0.23 -7.27
N GLY A 213 23.18 0.66 -6.00
CA GLY A 213 23.76 1.95 -5.60
C GLY A 213 22.77 3.13 -5.56
N GLU A 214 21.58 3.03 -6.17
CA GLU A 214 20.57 4.08 -6.18
C GLU A 214 19.53 3.85 -5.08
N PRO A 215 19.10 4.89 -4.32
CA PRO A 215 17.96 4.78 -3.42
C PRO A 215 16.69 4.34 -4.18
N CYS A 216 15.95 3.34 -3.68
CA CYS A 216 14.77 2.85 -4.39
C CYS A 216 13.73 3.95 -4.66
N CYS A 217 13.59 4.93 -3.75
CA CYS A 217 12.69 6.08 -3.93
C CYS A 217 13.23 7.16 -4.87
N ALA A 218 14.43 6.98 -5.45
CA ALA A 218 15.04 7.90 -6.42
C ALA A 218 15.83 7.16 -7.51
N SER A 219 15.52 5.90 -7.76
CA SER A 219 16.22 5.12 -8.78
C SER A 219 15.70 5.44 -10.18
N SER A 220 16.61 5.90 -11.02
CA SER A 220 16.33 6.12 -12.46
C SER A 220 15.97 4.81 -13.16
N LEU A 221 16.67 3.73 -12.82
CA LEU A 221 16.39 2.38 -13.35
C LEU A 221 15.01 1.87 -12.91
N LEU A 222 14.75 1.87 -11.59
CA LEU A 222 13.53 1.25 -11.05
C LEU A 222 12.28 2.09 -11.38
N LEU A 223 12.28 3.38 -11.04
CA LEU A 223 11.11 4.25 -11.20
C LEU A 223 10.97 4.77 -12.63
N GLY A 224 12.09 5.15 -13.28
CA GLY A 224 12.09 5.69 -14.64
C GLY A 224 11.95 4.62 -15.70
N ASP A 225 13.01 3.83 -15.89
CA ASP A 225 13.11 2.92 -17.03
C ASP A 225 12.15 1.74 -16.93
N ILE A 226 12.04 1.11 -15.74
CA ILE A 226 11.25 -0.10 -15.57
C ILE A 226 9.80 0.25 -15.27
N LEU A 227 9.51 0.92 -14.15
CA LEU A 227 8.15 1.13 -13.69
C LEU A 227 7.34 2.00 -14.66
N ARG A 228 7.86 3.19 -15.00
CA ARG A 228 7.19 4.14 -15.90
C ARG A 228 7.40 3.81 -17.38
N GLY A 229 8.65 3.50 -17.76
CA GLY A 229 9.02 3.29 -19.16
C GLY A 229 8.52 1.94 -19.69
N ARG A 230 8.96 0.82 -19.12
CA ARG A 230 8.65 -0.52 -19.67
C ARG A 230 7.24 -0.98 -19.31
N TRP A 231 6.79 -0.75 -18.06
CA TRP A 231 5.49 -1.25 -17.59
C TRP A 231 4.36 -0.23 -17.75
N GLY A 232 4.66 1.01 -18.11
CA GLY A 232 3.65 2.05 -18.34
C GLY A 232 2.82 2.41 -17.12
N PHE A 233 3.38 2.25 -15.90
CA PHE A 233 2.66 2.52 -14.66
C PHE A 233 2.20 3.97 -14.57
N ALA A 234 0.90 4.19 -14.48
CA ALA A 234 0.26 5.52 -14.46
C ALA A 234 -0.12 6.01 -13.05
N GLY A 235 -0.14 5.13 -12.05
CA GLY A 235 -0.47 5.44 -10.66
C GLY A 235 0.60 6.28 -9.95
N HIS A 236 0.48 6.45 -8.63
CA HIS A 236 1.45 7.19 -7.85
C HIS A 236 2.49 6.29 -7.17
N VAL A 237 3.66 6.87 -6.89
CA VAL A 237 4.72 6.24 -6.08
C VAL A 237 4.76 6.93 -4.73
N VAL A 238 4.72 6.15 -3.64
CA VAL A 238 4.92 6.60 -2.27
C VAL A 238 6.26 6.11 -1.74
N SER A 239 6.94 6.89 -0.91
CA SER A 239 8.11 6.43 -0.16
C SER A 239 7.68 5.56 1.02
N ASP A 240 8.48 4.58 1.40
CA ASP A 240 8.38 4.05 2.77
C ASP A 240 8.68 5.15 3.78
N CYS A 241 8.20 4.98 5.03
CA CYS A 241 8.20 6.08 6.01
C CYS A 241 9.62 6.45 6.47
N GLY A 242 10.06 7.66 6.14
CA GLY A 242 11.42 8.13 6.38
C GLY A 242 12.45 7.74 5.29
N ALA A 243 12.07 6.96 4.27
CA ALA A 243 13.01 6.49 3.26
C ALA A 243 13.68 7.62 2.45
N ILE A 244 13.07 8.81 2.37
CA ILE A 244 13.70 9.96 1.70
C ILE A 244 14.73 10.65 2.62
N ASP A 245 14.54 10.59 3.93
CA ASP A 245 15.55 11.06 4.90
C ASP A 245 16.83 10.24 4.79
N ASP A 246 16.72 8.95 4.48
CA ASP A 246 17.86 8.05 4.32
C ASP A 246 18.85 8.54 3.24
N PHE A 247 18.40 9.31 2.24
CA PHE A 247 19.27 9.77 1.16
C PHE A 247 20.45 10.60 1.68
N HIS A 248 20.23 11.47 2.67
CA HIS A 248 21.28 12.28 3.28
C HIS A 248 21.79 11.72 4.60
N GLN A 249 20.96 10.98 5.35
CA GLN A 249 21.36 10.46 6.66
C GLN A 249 22.17 9.17 6.56
N HIS A 250 21.74 8.21 5.74
CA HIS A 250 22.31 6.86 5.68
C HIS A 250 22.97 6.53 4.34
N HIS A 251 22.32 6.84 3.22
CA HIS A 251 22.85 6.54 1.89
C HIS A 251 23.96 7.50 1.45
N ARG A 252 23.94 8.74 1.95
CA ARG A 252 24.89 9.82 1.65
C ARG A 252 24.98 10.13 0.14
N VAL A 253 23.85 10.03 -0.57
CA VAL A 253 23.75 10.39 -1.99
C VAL A 253 23.38 11.85 -2.20
N THR A 254 22.86 12.51 -1.16
CA THR A 254 22.59 13.94 -1.06
C THR A 254 23.19 14.48 0.23
N ARG A 255 23.24 15.81 0.39
CA ARG A 255 23.83 16.46 1.57
C ARG A 255 22.77 17.05 2.51
N THR A 256 21.62 17.44 1.96
CA THR A 256 20.55 18.13 2.69
C THR A 256 19.19 17.49 2.45
N ALA A 257 18.24 17.76 3.33
CA ALA A 257 16.86 17.35 3.16
C ALA A 257 16.23 17.97 1.89
N ALA A 258 16.57 19.22 1.55
CA ALA A 258 16.10 19.88 0.33
C ALA A 258 16.60 19.18 -0.95
N GLU A 259 17.87 18.78 -0.99
CA GLU A 259 18.42 17.98 -2.10
C GLU A 259 17.74 16.63 -2.19
N SER A 260 17.47 15.96 -1.05
CA SER A 260 16.79 14.66 -0.99
C SER A 260 15.35 14.74 -1.51
N ALA A 261 14.61 15.75 -1.06
CA ALA A 261 13.24 16.00 -1.49
C ALA A 261 13.15 16.28 -3.00
N ALA A 262 14.04 17.16 -3.51
CA ALA A 262 14.10 17.49 -4.92
C ALA A 262 14.46 16.25 -5.78
N LEU A 263 15.45 15.46 -5.37
CA LEU A 263 15.86 14.25 -6.07
C LEU A 263 14.71 13.23 -6.14
N ALA A 264 14.04 12.96 -5.01
CA ALA A 264 12.93 12.00 -4.94
C ALA A 264 11.80 12.39 -5.90
N VAL A 265 11.32 13.64 -5.85
CA VAL A 265 10.24 14.12 -6.74
C VAL A 265 10.66 14.07 -8.21
N LYS A 266 11.88 14.49 -8.55
CA LYS A 266 12.40 14.45 -9.92
C LYS A 266 12.42 13.04 -10.48
N MET A 267 12.83 12.06 -9.68
CA MET A 267 12.88 10.65 -10.08
C MET A 267 11.51 9.96 -10.05
N GLY A 268 10.46 10.61 -9.53
CA GLY A 268 9.09 10.13 -9.65
C GLY A 268 8.51 9.49 -8.39
N CYS A 269 9.10 9.74 -7.22
CA CYS A 269 8.46 9.49 -5.94
C CYS A 269 7.48 10.63 -5.65
N ASP A 270 6.18 10.34 -5.69
CA ASP A 270 5.13 11.36 -5.70
C ASP A 270 4.65 11.75 -4.30
N LEU A 271 4.67 10.80 -3.35
CA LEU A 271 4.16 10.97 -1.99
C LEU A 271 5.25 10.64 -0.97
N ASN A 272 5.46 11.52 -0.01
CA ASN A 272 6.39 11.27 1.09
C ASN A 272 5.66 10.77 2.34
N CYS A 273 5.99 9.55 2.79
CA CYS A 273 5.73 9.16 4.18
C CYS A 273 6.90 9.65 5.05
N GLY A 274 6.67 10.70 5.79
CA GLY A 274 7.69 11.42 6.56
C GLY A 274 7.52 12.93 6.42
N CYS A 275 8.55 13.69 6.70
CA CYS A 275 8.53 15.15 6.71
C CYS A 275 9.45 15.82 5.69
N THR A 276 10.31 15.04 4.98
CA THR A 276 11.34 15.59 4.09
C THR A 276 10.78 16.49 2.98
N TYR A 277 9.56 16.25 2.50
CA TYR A 277 8.95 17.11 1.47
C TYR A 277 8.56 18.51 1.95
N HIS A 278 8.56 18.79 3.26
CA HIS A 278 8.49 20.19 3.72
C HIS A 278 9.62 21.04 3.19
N ASP A 279 10.82 20.42 2.99
CA ASP A 279 12.01 21.10 2.45
C ASP A 279 11.93 21.40 0.95
N LEU A 280 10.87 20.95 0.24
CA LEU A 280 10.63 21.37 -1.15
C LEU A 280 10.46 22.87 -1.30
N VAL A 281 10.00 23.59 -0.24
CA VAL A 281 9.96 25.08 -0.24
C VAL A 281 11.37 25.63 -0.39
N VAL A 282 12.34 25.07 0.34
CA VAL A 282 13.75 25.44 0.26
C VAL A 282 14.31 25.04 -1.10
N ALA A 283 14.01 23.80 -1.55
CA ALA A 283 14.48 23.29 -2.83
C ALA A 283 14.05 24.14 -4.04
N VAL A 284 12.80 24.67 -4.04
CA VAL A 284 12.34 25.60 -5.09
C VAL A 284 13.10 26.92 -5.02
N ARG A 285 13.28 27.48 -3.83
CA ARG A 285 14.02 28.74 -3.63
C ARG A 285 15.48 28.62 -4.09
N GLU A 286 16.10 27.46 -3.87
CA GLU A 286 17.48 27.14 -4.27
C GLU A 286 17.59 26.62 -5.71
N GLN A 287 16.48 26.62 -6.47
CA GLN A 287 16.41 26.17 -7.86
C GLN A 287 16.80 24.68 -8.06
N LEU A 288 16.71 23.87 -7.01
CA LEU A 288 16.95 22.44 -7.08
C LEU A 288 15.79 21.70 -7.77
N ILE A 289 14.59 22.27 -7.76
CA ILE A 289 13.39 21.73 -8.38
C ILE A 289 12.49 22.88 -8.85
N THR A 290 11.68 22.63 -9.86
CA THR A 290 10.66 23.56 -10.36
C THR A 290 9.29 23.24 -9.80
N GLU A 291 8.40 24.24 -9.73
CA GLU A 291 7.00 24.04 -9.35
C GLU A 291 6.28 23.05 -10.30
N ALA A 292 6.59 23.10 -11.60
CA ALA A 292 6.02 22.16 -12.58
C ALA A 292 6.38 20.69 -12.30
N GLU A 293 7.55 20.40 -11.75
CA GLU A 293 7.92 19.05 -11.33
C GLU A 293 7.12 18.58 -10.11
N ILE A 294 6.84 19.48 -9.17
CA ILE A 294 5.95 19.25 -8.02
C ILE A 294 4.53 18.97 -8.50
N GLU A 295 4.01 19.78 -9.43
CA GLU A 295 2.66 19.61 -10.01
C GLU A 295 2.48 18.29 -10.72
N ARG A 296 3.52 17.78 -11.37
CA ARG A 296 3.49 16.44 -12.00
C ARG A 296 3.20 15.32 -11.00
N SER A 297 3.84 15.37 -9.82
CA SER A 297 3.59 14.42 -8.74
C SER A 297 2.21 14.64 -8.11
N LEU A 298 1.86 15.90 -7.85
CA LEU A 298 0.55 16.26 -7.31
C LEU A 298 -0.60 15.77 -8.20
N ARG A 299 -0.48 15.86 -9.51
CA ARG A 299 -1.46 15.37 -10.48
C ARG A 299 -1.78 13.89 -10.28
N ARG A 300 -0.78 13.05 -10.07
CA ARG A 300 -0.97 11.61 -9.84
C ARG A 300 -1.71 11.34 -8.53
N LEU A 301 -1.35 12.07 -7.49
CA LEU A 301 -2.01 11.96 -6.17
C LEU A 301 -3.47 12.43 -6.22
N LEU A 302 -3.74 13.55 -6.86
CA LEU A 302 -5.11 14.03 -7.05
C LEU A 302 -5.94 13.05 -7.86
N ARG A 303 -5.38 12.44 -8.91
CA ARG A 303 -6.08 11.40 -9.69
C ARG A 303 -6.55 10.26 -8.80
N THR A 304 -5.70 9.75 -7.91
CA THR A 304 -6.09 8.73 -6.91
C THR A 304 -7.23 9.22 -6.03
N LYS A 305 -7.16 10.44 -5.50
CA LYS A 305 -8.23 11.01 -4.68
C LYS A 305 -9.55 11.14 -5.44
N PHE A 306 -9.51 11.55 -6.72
CA PHE A 306 -10.70 11.60 -7.58
C PHE A 306 -11.26 10.19 -7.85
N ARG A 307 -10.39 9.22 -8.12
CA ARG A 307 -10.80 7.82 -8.31
C ARG A 307 -11.39 7.19 -7.04
N LEU A 308 -10.98 7.61 -5.87
CA LEU A 308 -11.59 7.20 -4.60
C LEU A 308 -12.95 7.85 -4.34
N GLY A 309 -13.34 8.84 -5.15
CA GLY A 309 -14.60 9.57 -5.01
C GLY A 309 -14.59 10.63 -3.91
N LEU A 310 -13.39 11.08 -3.46
CA LEU A 310 -13.29 12.01 -2.32
C LEU A 310 -13.80 13.43 -2.63
N PHE A 311 -14.01 13.76 -3.91
CA PHE A 311 -14.48 15.06 -4.41
C PHE A 311 -15.84 15.00 -5.09
N ASP A 312 -16.46 13.83 -5.12
CA ASP A 312 -17.75 13.62 -5.76
C ASP A 312 -18.85 13.45 -4.70
N PRO A 313 -20.11 13.81 -5.01
CA PRO A 313 -21.24 13.57 -4.13
C PRO A 313 -21.35 12.08 -3.77
N PRO A 314 -21.66 11.73 -2.51
CA PRO A 314 -21.71 10.33 -2.06
C PRO A 314 -22.62 9.45 -2.92
N GLU A 315 -23.73 9.96 -3.42
CA GLU A 315 -24.68 9.24 -4.27
C GLU A 315 -24.12 8.82 -5.63
N GLN A 316 -23.01 9.40 -6.07
CA GLN A 316 -22.30 9.01 -7.29
C GLN A 316 -21.23 7.92 -7.03
N VAL A 317 -20.88 7.68 -5.77
CA VAL A 317 -19.84 6.72 -5.40
C VAL A 317 -20.49 5.39 -5.02
N PRO A 318 -20.24 4.29 -5.74
CA PRO A 318 -21.00 3.05 -5.61
C PRO A 318 -21.02 2.44 -4.20
N TRP A 319 -19.98 2.70 -3.41
CA TRP A 319 -19.80 2.08 -2.09
C TRP A 319 -20.16 3.00 -0.91
N SER A 320 -20.73 4.16 -1.17
CA SER A 320 -21.09 5.13 -0.11
C SER A 320 -22.18 4.62 0.84
N GLY A 321 -23.00 3.66 0.40
CA GLY A 321 -24.07 3.05 1.19
C GLY A 321 -23.64 1.84 2.03
N ILE A 322 -22.37 1.46 2.09
CA ILE A 322 -21.94 0.31 2.90
C ILE A 322 -22.12 0.65 4.39
N SER A 323 -22.97 -0.16 5.06
CA SER A 323 -23.29 0.01 6.49
C SER A 323 -22.12 -0.41 7.39
N PRO A 324 -21.89 0.27 8.52
CA PRO A 324 -20.95 -0.18 9.55
C PRO A 324 -21.26 -1.56 10.15
N GLU A 325 -22.47 -2.06 10.02
CA GLU A 325 -22.88 -3.40 10.49
C GLU A 325 -22.17 -4.55 9.77
N ILE A 326 -21.57 -4.26 8.59
CA ILE A 326 -20.80 -5.27 7.86
C ILE A 326 -19.50 -5.63 8.57
N ILE A 327 -18.98 -4.72 9.42
CA ILE A 327 -17.71 -4.91 10.11
C ILE A 327 -17.79 -6.11 11.05
N ASP A 328 -16.88 -7.08 10.83
CA ASP A 328 -16.82 -8.32 11.62
C ASP A 328 -18.18 -9.07 11.65
N SER A 329 -18.89 -9.03 10.54
CA SER A 329 -20.18 -9.70 10.37
C SER A 329 -20.06 -11.23 10.34
N THR A 330 -21.16 -11.93 10.55
CA THR A 330 -21.18 -13.41 10.50
C THR A 330 -20.66 -13.98 9.18
N PRO A 331 -21.03 -13.44 7.98
CA PRO A 331 -20.41 -13.89 6.72
C PRO A 331 -18.90 -13.64 6.65
N HIS A 332 -18.42 -12.50 7.16
CA HIS A 332 -16.98 -12.18 7.16
C HIS A 332 -16.19 -13.14 8.06
N ARG A 333 -16.70 -13.43 9.26
CA ARG A 333 -16.11 -14.44 10.17
C ARG A 333 -16.12 -15.85 9.57
N ALA A 334 -17.17 -16.21 8.84
CA ALA A 334 -17.23 -17.50 8.14
C ALA A 334 -16.14 -17.62 7.08
N LEU A 335 -15.91 -16.55 6.30
CA LEU A 335 -14.80 -16.50 5.34
C LEU A 335 -13.44 -16.57 6.02
N ALA A 336 -13.24 -15.85 7.14
CA ALA A 336 -12.00 -15.92 7.91
C ALA A 336 -11.71 -17.33 8.42
N ARG A 337 -12.74 -18.03 8.91
CA ARG A 337 -12.65 -19.44 9.32
C ARG A 337 -12.31 -20.36 8.15
N GLN A 338 -12.93 -20.15 6.98
CA GLN A 338 -12.61 -20.89 5.75
C GLN A 338 -11.12 -20.69 5.38
N ALA A 339 -10.68 -19.43 5.33
CA ALA A 339 -9.30 -19.09 5.02
C ALA A 339 -8.32 -19.74 5.99
N ALA A 340 -8.62 -19.72 7.30
CA ALA A 340 -7.80 -20.39 8.31
C ALA A 340 -7.73 -21.91 8.09
N ALA A 341 -8.85 -22.54 7.76
CA ALA A 341 -8.87 -23.98 7.48
C ALA A 341 -8.07 -24.34 6.24
N GLU A 342 -8.22 -23.58 5.16
CA GLU A 342 -7.48 -23.81 3.90
C GLU A 342 -5.97 -23.50 4.02
N SER A 343 -5.56 -22.63 4.97
CA SER A 343 -4.15 -22.27 5.18
C SER A 343 -3.35 -23.34 5.93
N MET A 344 -4.01 -24.33 6.54
CA MET A 344 -3.34 -25.39 7.29
C MET A 344 -2.80 -26.48 6.38
N VAL A 345 -1.50 -26.75 6.47
CA VAL A 345 -0.82 -27.78 5.67
C VAL A 345 -0.46 -28.97 6.55
N LEU A 346 -1.00 -30.15 6.22
CA LEU A 346 -0.69 -31.41 6.91
C LEU A 346 0.60 -32.00 6.35
N LEU A 347 1.72 -31.73 7.01
CA LEU A 347 3.04 -32.22 6.58
C LEU A 347 3.28 -33.70 6.90
N LYS A 348 2.71 -34.20 8.00
CA LYS A 348 2.85 -35.60 8.45
C LYS A 348 1.67 -35.97 9.33
N ASN A 349 1.16 -37.18 9.13
CA ASN A 349 0.14 -37.79 9.98
C ASN A 349 0.46 -39.24 10.22
N ASN A 350 0.52 -39.67 11.47
CA ASN A 350 0.72 -41.06 11.88
C ASN A 350 -0.59 -41.76 12.24
N GLY A 351 -1.73 -41.27 11.71
CA GLY A 351 -3.05 -41.87 11.93
C GLY A 351 -3.83 -41.25 13.09
N VAL A 352 -3.30 -40.19 13.77
CA VAL A 352 -4.03 -39.50 14.83
C VAL A 352 -5.11 -38.55 14.29
N LEU A 353 -4.95 -38.07 13.08
CA LEU A 353 -5.94 -37.22 12.41
C LEU A 353 -6.72 -38.01 11.34
N PRO A 354 -8.04 -37.78 11.21
CA PRO A 354 -8.87 -36.85 11.99
C PRO A 354 -9.06 -37.33 13.43
N LEU A 355 -9.15 -36.36 14.36
CA LEU A 355 -9.40 -36.68 15.76
C LEU A 355 -10.75 -37.40 15.92
N ARG A 356 -10.80 -38.35 16.85
CA ARG A 356 -12.07 -39.00 17.26
C ARG A 356 -13.05 -37.93 17.79
N ARG A 357 -14.34 -38.10 17.46
CA ARG A 357 -15.39 -37.15 17.90
C ARG A 357 -15.83 -37.33 19.34
N ASP A 358 -15.46 -38.46 19.93
CA ASP A 358 -15.82 -38.88 21.29
C ASP A 358 -14.69 -38.65 22.31
N LEU A 359 -13.80 -37.68 22.05
CA LEU A 359 -12.75 -37.28 23.01
C LEU A 359 -13.41 -36.69 24.26
N GLU A 360 -12.99 -37.19 25.43
CA GLU A 360 -13.45 -36.66 26.73
C GLU A 360 -12.84 -35.29 27.06
N SER A 361 -11.65 -35.02 26.56
CA SER A 361 -10.94 -33.74 26.74
C SER A 361 -10.01 -33.43 25.61
N LEU A 362 -9.78 -32.13 25.38
CA LEU A 362 -8.80 -31.62 24.43
C LEU A 362 -8.05 -30.45 25.09
N LEU A 363 -6.74 -30.58 25.17
CA LEU A 363 -5.87 -29.49 25.63
C LEU A 363 -5.38 -28.66 24.45
N VAL A 364 -5.73 -27.37 24.41
CA VAL A 364 -5.18 -26.37 23.49
C VAL A 364 -4.10 -25.60 24.24
N THR A 365 -2.88 -25.62 23.71
CA THR A 365 -1.70 -25.02 24.38
C THR A 365 -0.90 -24.19 23.40
N GLY A 366 -0.12 -23.25 23.92
CA GLY A 366 0.75 -22.33 23.18
C GLY A 366 0.64 -20.90 23.70
N PRO A 367 1.58 -20.02 23.32
CA PRO A 367 1.63 -18.62 23.81
C PRO A 367 0.34 -17.83 23.53
N THR A 368 -0.35 -18.17 22.47
CA THR A 368 -1.56 -17.47 21.98
C THR A 368 -2.86 -18.25 22.17
N ALA A 369 -2.82 -19.44 22.82
CA ALA A 369 -3.97 -20.34 22.92
C ALA A 369 -5.22 -19.72 23.54
N ALA A 370 -5.07 -18.77 24.46
CA ALA A 370 -6.15 -18.05 25.11
C ALA A 370 -6.04 -16.52 24.99
N ASN A 371 -5.11 -16.02 24.17
CA ASN A 371 -4.87 -14.58 24.04
C ASN A 371 -5.39 -14.05 22.69
N VAL A 372 -6.54 -13.39 22.74
CA VAL A 372 -7.17 -12.78 21.54
C VAL A 372 -6.57 -11.43 21.16
N SER A 373 -5.71 -10.85 21.98
CA SER A 373 -5.10 -9.52 21.71
C SER A 373 -3.91 -9.56 20.76
N VAL A 374 -3.48 -10.74 20.33
CA VAL A 374 -2.39 -10.93 19.35
C VAL A 374 -2.88 -11.02 17.90
N LEU A 375 -4.18 -10.90 17.68
CA LEU A 375 -4.81 -10.92 16.37
C LEU A 375 -4.94 -9.52 15.78
#